data_fc7d5b8ef35a9e4fd5e4852004a1a0d0
#
_entry.id   fc7d5b8ef35a9e4fd5e4852004a1a0d0
#
_cell.length_a   1.000
_cell.length_b   1.000
_cell.length_c   1.000
_cell.angle_alpha   90.00
_cell.angle_beta   90.00
_cell.angle_gamma   90.00
#
_symmetry.space_group_name_H-M   'P 1'
#
loop_
_entity.id
_entity.type
_entity.pdbx_description
1 polymer ?
#
loop_
_entity_poly.entity_id
_entity_poly.type
_entity_poly.pdbx_seq_one_letter_code
_entity_poly.pdbx_strand_id
1 'polypeptide(L)'
;MIKFLTSLPLMLTLMLWTIPAKAELLSVHADVPLSFSPTQEGADTPDSISGARVGLSLFILPLGIAYESYEVSYTSDSVDSKDTYQIASVFVNLPVPVINIALGAGAGMVTGEGELSNGTKLTADDSAATSFFATLGYPILPLFDVHAGYQVINANKVDVKDSSNVVRDENDPSGTVWTAGIKLGF
;
A
#
# COMPACT_ATOMS: atom_id res chain seq x y z
N MET A 1 -6.21 -34.93 -29.67
CA MET A 1 -5.78 -33.78 -28.83
C MET A 1 -6.74 -32.58 -28.81
N ILE A 2 -7.94 -32.63 -29.38
CA ILE A 2 -8.89 -31.48 -29.51
C ILE A 2 -9.96 -31.44 -28.41
N LYS A 3 -10.14 -32.51 -27.63
CA LYS A 3 -11.19 -32.60 -26.61
C LYS A 3 -10.89 -31.84 -25.29
N PHE A 4 -9.65 -31.38 -25.04
CA PHE A 4 -9.29 -30.64 -23.84
C PHE A 4 -9.59 -29.14 -23.92
N LEU A 5 -9.70 -28.57 -25.13
CA LEU A 5 -9.91 -27.12 -25.29
C LEU A 5 -11.37 -26.68 -25.10
N THR A 6 -12.33 -27.62 -25.21
CA THR A 6 -13.76 -27.30 -25.07
C THR A 6 -14.27 -27.42 -23.62
N SER A 7 -13.52 -28.08 -22.73
CA SER A 7 -13.90 -28.25 -21.32
C SER A 7 -13.47 -27.07 -20.44
N LEU A 8 -12.43 -26.33 -20.85
CA LEU A 8 -11.90 -25.19 -20.06
C LEU A 8 -12.91 -24.02 -19.94
N PRO A 9 -13.57 -23.55 -21.02
CA PRO A 9 -14.56 -22.47 -20.91
C PRO A 9 -15.83 -22.94 -20.17
N LEU A 10 -16.20 -24.22 -20.27
CA LEU A 10 -17.36 -24.74 -19.53
C LEU A 10 -17.08 -24.85 -18.01
N MET A 11 -15.87 -25.26 -17.61
CA MET A 11 -15.46 -25.23 -16.21
C MET A 11 -15.36 -23.80 -15.65
N LEU A 12 -14.85 -22.86 -16.43
CA LEU A 12 -14.78 -21.46 -16.03
C LEU A 12 -16.18 -20.84 -15.86
N THR A 13 -17.13 -21.17 -16.73
CA THR A 13 -18.52 -20.72 -16.61
C THR A 13 -19.25 -21.39 -15.44
N LEU A 14 -19.01 -22.65 -15.16
CA LEU A 14 -19.58 -23.34 -13.99
C LEU A 14 -19.00 -22.81 -12.67
N MET A 15 -17.71 -22.45 -12.61
CA MET A 15 -17.11 -21.80 -11.44
C MET A 15 -17.67 -20.41 -11.18
N LEU A 16 -18.03 -19.65 -12.21
CA LEU A 16 -18.68 -18.35 -12.05
C LEU A 16 -20.12 -18.43 -11.51
N TRP A 17 -20.80 -19.57 -11.67
CA TRP A 17 -22.18 -19.76 -11.19
C TRP A 17 -22.27 -20.26 -9.74
N THR A 18 -21.17 -20.74 -9.16
CA THR A 18 -21.12 -21.20 -7.77
C THR A 18 -20.64 -20.16 -6.78
N ILE A 19 -20.38 -18.93 -7.22
CA ILE A 19 -20.07 -17.83 -6.31
C ILE A 19 -21.35 -17.58 -5.49
N PRO A 20 -21.36 -17.85 -4.17
CA PRO A 20 -22.46 -17.41 -3.34
C PRO A 20 -22.59 -15.90 -3.56
N ALA A 21 -23.76 -15.44 -4.01
CA ALA A 21 -24.03 -14.04 -4.14
C ALA A 21 -23.94 -13.43 -2.74
N LYS A 22 -22.74 -12.98 -2.37
CA LYS A 22 -22.58 -12.11 -1.21
C LYS A 22 -23.35 -10.85 -1.55
N ALA A 23 -24.39 -10.54 -0.79
CA ALA A 23 -25.20 -9.35 -0.97
C ALA A 23 -24.45 -8.09 -0.43
N GLU A 24 -23.15 -8.03 -0.62
CA GLU A 24 -22.35 -6.86 -0.28
C GLU A 24 -22.59 -5.78 -1.32
N LEU A 25 -23.23 -4.69 -0.95
CA LEU A 25 -23.35 -3.50 -1.83
C LEU A 25 -22.12 -2.61 -1.71
N LEU A 26 -21.53 -2.56 -0.52
CA LEU A 26 -20.40 -1.72 -0.15
C LEU A 26 -19.44 -2.52 0.72
N SER A 27 -18.15 -2.30 0.58
CA SER A 27 -17.19 -2.79 1.57
C SER A 27 -16.18 -1.72 1.97
N VAL A 28 -15.77 -1.79 3.23
CA VAL A 28 -14.74 -0.95 3.84
C VAL A 28 -13.51 -1.81 4.07
N HIS A 29 -12.35 -1.31 3.67
CA HIS A 29 -11.05 -1.94 3.87
C HIS A 29 -10.25 -1.09 4.86
N ALA A 30 -9.56 -1.72 5.78
CA ALA A 30 -8.62 -1.07 6.69
C ALA A 30 -7.36 -1.91 6.82
N ASP A 31 -6.22 -1.31 6.53
CA ASP A 31 -4.90 -1.94 6.59
C ASP A 31 -3.98 -1.16 7.50
N VAL A 32 -3.08 -1.88 8.15
CA VAL A 32 -1.95 -1.30 8.89
C VAL A 32 -0.64 -1.78 8.26
N PRO A 33 0.38 -0.92 8.16
CA PRO A 33 1.69 -1.33 7.69
C PRO A 33 2.37 -2.20 8.76
N LEU A 34 3.10 -3.21 8.32
CA LEU A 34 3.85 -4.13 9.17
C LEU A 34 5.36 -3.89 9.07
N SER A 35 5.83 -3.54 7.87
CA SER A 35 7.24 -3.26 7.62
C SER A 35 7.40 -2.37 6.40
N PHE A 36 8.48 -1.61 6.37
CA PHE A 36 8.97 -0.86 5.22
C PHE A 36 10.38 -1.33 4.88
N SER A 37 10.67 -1.46 3.60
CA SER A 37 12.01 -1.78 3.12
C SER A 37 12.38 -0.76 2.03
N PRO A 38 13.39 0.10 2.26
CA PRO A 38 13.89 1.03 1.26
C PRO A 38 14.36 0.28 0.01
N THR A 39 14.21 0.91 -1.16
CA THR A 39 14.69 0.34 -2.43
C THR A 39 16.14 0.72 -2.70
N GLN A 40 16.62 1.82 -2.12
CA GLN A 40 18.00 2.29 -2.29
C GLN A 40 18.97 1.36 -1.60
N GLU A 41 19.99 0.92 -2.33
CA GLU A 41 21.06 0.09 -1.78
C GLU A 41 21.90 0.89 -0.78
N GLY A 42 22.09 0.35 0.43
CA GLY A 42 22.82 1.02 1.52
C GLY A 42 21.99 2.04 2.31
N ALA A 43 20.68 2.16 2.05
CA ALA A 43 19.80 2.97 2.88
C ALA A 43 19.70 2.41 4.31
N ASP A 44 19.50 3.30 5.26
CA ASP A 44 19.28 2.92 6.65
C ASP A 44 18.03 2.04 6.80
N THR A 45 18.10 1.07 7.70
CA THR A 45 16.93 0.24 8.02
C THR A 45 15.97 1.05 8.88
N PRO A 46 14.68 1.14 8.53
CA PRO A 46 13.71 1.83 9.37
C PRO A 46 13.56 1.17 10.75
N ASP A 47 13.46 1.99 11.78
CA ASP A 47 13.17 1.54 13.14
C ASP A 47 11.70 1.20 13.32
N SER A 48 10.84 1.99 12.67
CA SER A 48 9.40 1.78 12.77
C SER A 48 8.66 2.29 11.53
N ILE A 49 7.50 1.68 11.31
CA ILE A 49 6.48 2.18 10.41
C ILE A 49 5.15 2.21 11.14
N SER A 50 4.39 3.29 10.95
CA SER A 50 3.05 3.45 11.50
C SER A 50 2.11 4.08 10.48
N GLY A 51 0.80 4.06 10.78
CA GLY A 51 -0.21 4.64 9.92
C GLY A 51 -1.28 3.63 9.51
N ALA A 52 -2.03 3.98 8.47
CA ALA A 52 -3.11 3.14 7.96
C ALA A 52 -3.41 3.43 6.49
N ARG A 53 -4.01 2.45 5.81
CA ARG A 53 -4.74 2.61 4.56
C ARG A 53 -6.21 2.31 4.83
N VAL A 54 -7.10 3.18 4.37
CA VAL A 54 -8.54 2.97 4.41
C VAL A 54 -9.09 3.04 2.99
N GLY A 55 -9.93 2.08 2.63
CA GLY A 55 -10.52 1.98 1.31
C GLY A 55 -12.01 1.68 1.33
N LEU A 56 -12.67 2.05 0.26
CA LEU A 56 -14.08 1.77 -0.01
C LEU A 56 -14.18 1.09 -1.37
N SER A 57 -15.00 0.04 -1.48
CA SER A 57 -15.31 -0.58 -2.76
C SER A 57 -16.79 -0.92 -2.90
N LEU A 58 -17.28 -0.88 -4.14
CA LEU A 58 -18.64 -1.23 -4.51
C LEU A 58 -18.64 -2.62 -5.15
N PHE A 59 -19.58 -3.47 -4.77
CA PHE A 59 -19.69 -4.82 -5.36
C PHE A 59 -20.18 -4.81 -6.81
N ILE A 60 -21.08 -3.89 -7.15
CA ILE A 60 -21.65 -3.78 -8.52
C ILE A 60 -20.55 -3.42 -9.55
N LEU A 61 -19.60 -2.62 -9.13
CA LEU A 61 -18.39 -2.32 -9.86
C LEU A 61 -17.22 -2.88 -9.05
N PRO A 62 -16.40 -3.79 -9.58
CA PRO A 62 -15.28 -4.36 -8.82
C PRO A 62 -14.17 -3.31 -8.58
N LEU A 63 -14.56 -2.06 -8.41
CA LEU A 63 -13.70 -0.90 -8.26
C LEU A 63 -13.79 -0.35 -6.84
N GLY A 64 -12.67 0.10 -6.33
CA GLY A 64 -12.58 0.80 -5.07
C GLY A 64 -11.61 1.96 -5.11
N ILE A 65 -11.70 2.79 -4.09
CA ILE A 65 -10.76 3.88 -3.82
C ILE A 65 -10.17 3.68 -2.43
N ALA A 66 -8.93 4.09 -2.24
CA ALA A 66 -8.28 4.06 -0.94
C ALA A 66 -7.46 5.33 -0.72
N TYR A 67 -7.28 5.66 0.54
CA TYR A 67 -6.33 6.67 1.00
C TYR A 67 -5.44 6.05 2.06
N GLU A 68 -4.16 6.32 1.98
CA GLU A 68 -3.15 5.82 2.90
C GLU A 68 -2.29 6.96 3.41
N SER A 69 -1.96 6.87 4.69
CA SER A 69 -1.00 7.74 5.34
C SER A 69 -0.08 6.88 6.19
N TYR A 70 1.20 6.85 5.85
CA TYR A 70 2.24 6.10 6.55
C TYR A 70 3.33 7.05 7.02
N GLU A 71 3.90 6.73 8.16
CA GLU A 71 5.06 7.40 8.73
C GLU A 71 6.14 6.36 8.96
N VAL A 72 7.31 6.57 8.37
CA VAL A 72 8.50 5.72 8.49
C VAL A 72 9.55 6.50 9.22
N SER A 73 10.04 5.97 10.34
CA SER A 73 11.05 6.62 11.18
C SER A 73 12.37 5.88 11.11
N TYR A 74 13.44 6.66 11.10
CA TYR A 74 14.82 6.19 11.08
C TYR A 74 15.57 6.90 12.21
N THR A 75 16.32 6.14 13.00
CA THR A 75 17.19 6.66 14.05
C THR A 75 18.61 6.23 13.77
N SER A 76 19.53 7.17 13.69
CA SER A 76 20.97 6.90 13.62
C SER A 76 21.70 7.71 14.69
N ASP A 77 22.97 7.37 14.94
CA ASP A 77 23.80 8.07 15.95
C ASP A 77 23.87 9.60 15.73
N SER A 78 23.56 10.06 14.53
CA SER A 78 23.76 11.46 14.13
C SER A 78 22.48 12.16 13.68
N VAL A 79 21.45 11.41 13.25
CA VAL A 79 20.24 11.95 12.63
C VAL A 79 19.02 11.09 13.01
N ASP A 80 18.00 11.76 13.51
CA ASP A 80 16.65 11.20 13.58
C ASP A 80 15.87 11.75 12.39
N SER A 81 15.29 10.89 11.57
CA SER A 81 14.52 11.30 10.40
C SER A 81 13.21 10.54 10.28
N LYS A 82 12.27 11.17 9.57
CA LYS A 82 10.93 10.68 9.38
C LYS A 82 10.41 11.02 7.99
N ASP A 83 9.92 10.01 7.28
CA ASP A 83 9.24 10.19 6.01
C ASP A 83 7.73 9.93 6.18
N THR A 84 6.91 10.88 5.72
CA THR A 84 5.44 10.79 5.76
C THR A 84 4.91 10.62 4.34
N TYR A 85 4.23 9.51 4.10
CA TYR A 85 3.60 9.15 2.82
C TYR A 85 2.11 9.44 2.88
N GLN A 86 1.57 10.13 1.87
CA GLN A 86 0.14 10.39 1.69
C GLN A 86 -0.23 10.04 0.25
N ILE A 87 -0.94 8.94 0.04
CA ILE A 87 -1.23 8.40 -1.29
C ILE A 87 -2.73 8.13 -1.43
N ALA A 88 -3.33 8.60 -2.52
CA ALA A 88 -4.67 8.22 -2.95
C ALA A 88 -4.58 7.17 -4.04
N SER A 89 -5.39 6.13 -3.96
CA SER A 89 -5.33 4.96 -4.83
C SER A 89 -6.69 4.56 -5.37
N VAL A 90 -6.68 3.92 -6.53
CA VAL A 90 -7.81 3.17 -7.07
C VAL A 90 -7.44 1.69 -7.14
N PHE A 91 -8.41 0.81 -6.95
CA PHE A 91 -8.15 -0.62 -7.00
C PHE A 91 -9.32 -1.41 -7.60
N VAL A 92 -9.01 -2.62 -8.05
CA VAL A 92 -9.96 -3.59 -8.60
C VAL A 92 -9.98 -4.81 -7.70
N ASN A 93 -11.17 -5.23 -7.27
CA ASN A 93 -11.38 -6.50 -6.60
C ASN A 93 -11.61 -7.59 -7.65
N LEU A 94 -10.79 -8.63 -7.65
CA LEU A 94 -10.94 -9.77 -8.54
C LEU A 94 -11.84 -10.80 -7.86
N PRO A 95 -12.94 -11.20 -8.50
CA PRO A 95 -13.87 -12.18 -7.95
C PRO A 95 -13.29 -13.60 -8.10
N VAL A 96 -12.41 -13.99 -7.19
CA VAL A 96 -11.86 -15.36 -7.15
C VAL A 96 -12.63 -16.15 -6.07
N PRO A 97 -13.14 -17.35 -6.39
CA PRO A 97 -13.78 -18.19 -5.39
C PRO A 97 -12.82 -18.48 -4.23
N VAL A 98 -13.31 -18.39 -2.99
CA VAL A 98 -12.59 -18.75 -1.74
C VAL A 98 -11.56 -17.70 -1.28
N ILE A 99 -11.00 -16.90 -2.15
CA ILE A 99 -10.02 -15.86 -1.81
C ILE A 99 -10.43 -14.51 -2.42
N ASN A 100 -10.05 -13.43 -1.79
CA ASN A 100 -10.20 -12.08 -2.31
C ASN A 100 -8.84 -11.54 -2.75
N ILE A 101 -8.76 -11.08 -3.98
CA ILE A 101 -7.55 -10.43 -4.51
C ILE A 101 -7.94 -9.01 -4.88
N ALA A 102 -7.18 -8.02 -4.41
CA ALA A 102 -7.30 -6.68 -4.93
C ALA A 102 -5.95 -6.22 -5.51
N LEU A 103 -6.02 -5.53 -6.64
CA LEU A 103 -4.87 -4.92 -7.29
C LEU A 103 -5.14 -3.43 -7.43
N GLY A 104 -4.20 -2.59 -7.04
CA GLY A 104 -4.38 -1.16 -7.08
C GLY A 104 -3.16 -0.37 -7.49
N ALA A 105 -3.42 0.88 -7.86
CA ALA A 105 -2.40 1.87 -8.17
C ALA A 105 -2.79 3.21 -7.56
N GLY A 106 -1.81 3.98 -7.12
CA GLY A 106 -2.01 5.26 -6.48
C GLY A 106 -0.97 6.29 -6.83
N ALA A 107 -1.28 7.52 -6.47
CA ALA A 107 -0.36 8.64 -6.56
C ALA A 107 -0.53 9.55 -5.33
N GLY A 108 0.54 10.21 -4.94
CA GLY A 108 0.56 11.05 -3.77
C GLY A 108 1.87 11.78 -3.58
N MET A 109 2.18 12.06 -2.33
CA MET A 109 3.34 12.84 -1.92
C MET A 109 4.04 12.16 -0.75
N VAL A 110 5.35 12.37 -0.67
CA VAL A 110 6.19 12.05 0.48
C VAL A 110 6.82 13.34 0.98
N THR A 111 6.76 13.56 2.28
CA THR A 111 7.43 14.67 2.96
C THR A 111 8.41 14.11 3.97
N GLY A 112 9.63 14.65 4.00
CA GLY A 112 10.67 14.20 4.92
C GLY A 112 11.08 15.30 5.90
N GLU A 113 11.24 14.92 7.16
CA GLU A 113 11.74 15.77 8.22
C GLU A 113 12.86 15.06 8.98
N GLY A 114 13.81 15.79 9.51
CA GLY A 114 14.87 15.22 10.34
C GLY A 114 15.44 16.24 11.33
N GLU A 115 16.23 15.71 12.27
CA GLU A 115 16.96 16.52 13.25
C GLU A 115 18.33 15.90 13.48
N LEU A 116 19.36 16.70 13.35
CA LEU A 116 20.72 16.32 13.69
C LEU A 116 20.91 16.31 15.22
N SER A 117 21.84 15.52 15.71
CA SER A 117 22.18 15.43 17.15
C SER A 117 22.55 16.77 17.80
N ASN A 118 22.90 17.79 17.03
CA ASN A 118 23.14 19.16 17.50
C ASN A 118 21.88 20.04 17.52
N GLY A 119 20.70 19.51 17.25
CA GLY A 119 19.42 20.22 17.22
C GLY A 119 19.14 20.97 15.89
N THR A 120 19.96 20.79 14.85
CA THR A 120 19.71 21.39 13.54
C THR A 120 18.60 20.62 12.83
N LYS A 121 17.52 21.30 12.47
CA LYS A 121 16.40 20.71 11.71
C LYS A 121 16.80 20.53 10.25
N LEU A 122 16.38 19.38 9.71
CA LEU A 122 16.49 19.04 8.31
C LEU A 122 15.07 18.93 7.72
N THR A 123 14.93 19.34 6.46
CA THR A 123 13.66 19.21 5.73
C THR A 123 13.98 18.74 4.33
N ALA A 124 13.29 17.70 3.87
CA ALA A 124 13.31 17.31 2.47
C ALA A 124 12.23 18.07 1.70
N ASP A 125 12.50 18.39 0.44
CA ASP A 125 11.48 18.93 -0.45
C ASP A 125 10.37 17.86 -0.66
N ASP A 126 9.14 18.31 -0.92
CA ASP A 126 8.03 17.41 -1.20
C ASP A 126 8.32 16.56 -2.45
N SER A 127 8.17 15.25 -2.33
CA SER A 127 8.38 14.30 -3.41
C SER A 127 7.07 13.75 -3.93
N ALA A 128 6.87 13.80 -5.25
CA ALA A 128 5.77 13.07 -5.88
C ALA A 128 6.04 11.56 -5.83
N ALA A 129 5.02 10.80 -5.42
CA ALA A 129 5.09 9.36 -5.31
C ALA A 129 4.00 8.67 -6.12
N THR A 130 4.32 7.48 -6.61
CA THR A 130 3.37 6.54 -7.21
C THR A 130 3.44 5.22 -6.47
N SER A 131 2.33 4.52 -6.37
CA SER A 131 2.28 3.23 -5.71
C SER A 131 1.54 2.19 -6.53
N PHE A 132 1.94 0.92 -6.36
CA PHE A 132 1.23 -0.25 -6.85
C PHE A 132 1.11 -1.25 -5.71
N PHE A 133 -0.07 -1.81 -5.51
CA PHE A 133 -0.28 -2.79 -4.45
C PHE A 133 -1.10 -3.98 -4.90
N ALA A 134 -0.89 -5.10 -4.22
CA ALA A 134 -1.69 -6.29 -4.29
C ALA A 134 -2.07 -6.74 -2.89
N THR A 135 -3.32 -7.13 -2.68
CA THR A 135 -3.77 -7.75 -1.43
C THR A 135 -4.35 -9.12 -1.70
N LEU A 136 -4.10 -10.04 -0.77
CA LEU A 136 -4.65 -11.38 -0.77
C LEU A 136 -5.45 -11.56 0.52
N GLY A 137 -6.76 -11.77 0.39
CA GLY A 137 -7.70 -11.90 1.50
C GLY A 137 -8.34 -13.27 1.58
N TYR A 138 -8.71 -13.66 2.80
CA TYR A 138 -9.47 -14.87 3.07
C TYR A 138 -10.72 -14.51 3.89
N PRO A 139 -11.93 -14.88 3.42
CA PRO A 139 -13.18 -14.67 4.14
C PRO A 139 -13.25 -15.60 5.36
N ILE A 140 -13.28 -15.01 6.55
CA ILE A 140 -13.48 -15.75 7.81
C ILE A 140 -14.97 -15.91 8.11
N LEU A 141 -15.74 -14.86 7.85
CA LEU A 141 -17.19 -14.79 8.00
C LEU A 141 -17.83 -14.24 6.71
N PRO A 142 -19.14 -14.39 6.50
CA PRO A 142 -19.80 -13.94 5.26
C PRO A 142 -19.52 -12.49 4.85
N LEU A 143 -19.33 -11.59 5.83
CA LEU A 143 -19.12 -10.16 5.60
C LEU A 143 -17.79 -9.67 6.17
N PHE A 144 -16.89 -10.59 6.57
CA PHE A 144 -15.63 -10.24 7.21
C PHE A 144 -14.48 -11.04 6.62
N ASP A 145 -13.51 -10.34 6.07
CA ASP A 145 -12.30 -10.92 5.52
C ASP A 145 -11.08 -10.38 6.27
N VAL A 146 -10.03 -11.18 6.36
CA VAL A 146 -8.69 -10.74 6.71
C VAL A 146 -7.80 -10.82 5.48
N HIS A 147 -6.85 -9.90 5.35
CA HIS A 147 -5.96 -9.90 4.20
C HIS A 147 -4.55 -9.44 4.55
N ALA A 148 -3.60 -9.88 3.74
CA ALA A 148 -2.24 -9.37 3.70
C ALA A 148 -2.02 -8.64 2.37
N GLY A 149 -1.21 -7.59 2.40
CA GLY A 149 -0.90 -6.78 1.23
C GLY A 149 0.60 -6.59 1.06
N TYR A 150 0.98 -6.36 -0.19
CA TYR A 150 2.31 -5.95 -0.60
C TYR A 150 2.19 -4.75 -1.51
N GLN A 151 2.96 -3.72 -1.23
CA GLN A 151 2.93 -2.45 -1.97
C GLN A 151 4.35 -2.04 -2.35
N VAL A 152 4.49 -1.50 -3.53
CA VAL A 152 5.70 -0.86 -4.02
C VAL A 152 5.42 0.63 -4.17
N ILE A 153 6.24 1.46 -3.57
CA ILE A 153 6.19 2.91 -3.65
C ILE A 153 7.42 3.39 -4.40
N ASN A 154 7.20 4.15 -5.47
CA ASN A 154 8.26 4.83 -6.22
C ASN A 154 8.07 6.33 -6.04
N ALA A 155 9.07 6.98 -5.50
CA ALA A 155 9.09 8.42 -5.27
C ALA A 155 10.28 9.05 -5.99
N ASN A 156 10.20 10.36 -6.26
CA ASN A 156 11.33 11.07 -6.80
C ASN A 156 12.35 11.32 -5.69
N LYS A 157 13.63 11.29 -6.04
CA LYS A 157 14.69 11.73 -5.15
C LYS A 157 14.57 13.21 -4.86
N VAL A 158 14.89 13.60 -3.65
CA VAL A 158 14.79 14.97 -3.16
C VAL A 158 16.01 15.40 -2.37
N ASP A 159 16.31 16.67 -2.45
CA ASP A 159 17.37 17.30 -1.65
C ASP A 159 16.91 17.45 -0.19
N VAL A 160 17.75 17.03 0.73
CA VAL A 160 17.60 17.29 2.17
C VAL A 160 18.39 18.55 2.52
N LYS A 161 17.69 19.56 3.05
CA LYS A 161 18.24 20.89 3.35
C LYS A 161 18.22 21.17 4.85
N ASP A 162 19.23 21.89 5.32
CA ASP A 162 19.24 22.43 6.68
C ASP A 162 18.44 23.74 6.79
N SER A 163 18.32 24.26 8.01
CA SER A 163 17.65 25.51 8.32
C SER A 163 18.25 26.76 7.61
N SER A 164 19.44 26.63 7.04
CA SER A 164 20.10 27.64 6.23
C SER A 164 19.89 27.45 4.73
N ASN A 165 19.00 26.52 4.34
CA ASN A 165 18.69 26.13 2.95
C ASN A 165 19.91 25.58 2.18
N VAL A 166 20.86 24.97 2.91
CA VAL A 166 22.03 24.30 2.32
C VAL A 166 21.70 22.83 2.14
N VAL A 167 21.86 22.31 0.92
CA VAL A 167 21.70 20.88 0.62
C VAL A 167 22.77 20.09 1.39
N ARG A 168 22.35 19.13 2.17
CA ARG A 168 23.20 18.26 2.99
C ARG A 168 23.28 16.86 2.43
N ASP A 169 22.18 16.37 1.85
CA ASP A 169 22.09 15.00 1.32
C ASP A 169 20.98 14.90 0.27
N GLU A 170 20.88 13.75 -0.39
CA GLU A 170 19.81 13.37 -1.31
C GLU A 170 19.09 12.15 -0.71
N ASN A 171 17.77 12.25 -0.52
CA ASN A 171 16.93 11.17 -0.04
C ASN A 171 16.15 10.52 -1.19
N ASP A 172 16.12 9.18 -1.24
CA ASP A 172 15.26 8.40 -2.10
C ASP A 172 14.20 7.69 -1.24
N PRO A 173 13.00 8.26 -1.09
CA PRO A 173 11.97 7.66 -0.23
C PRO A 173 11.21 6.49 -0.89
N SER A 174 11.75 5.91 -1.95
CA SER A 174 11.17 4.72 -2.59
C SER A 174 11.33 3.49 -1.72
N GLY A 175 10.30 2.63 -1.71
CA GLY A 175 10.36 1.42 -0.89
C GLY A 175 9.21 0.46 -1.12
N THR A 176 9.21 -0.60 -0.31
CA THR A 176 8.15 -1.60 -0.30
C THR A 176 7.54 -1.72 1.09
N VAL A 177 6.22 -1.94 1.14
CA VAL A 177 5.45 -2.03 2.38
C VAL A 177 4.71 -3.36 2.41
N TRP A 178 4.84 -4.11 3.51
CA TRP A 178 3.92 -5.19 3.84
C TRP A 178 2.80 -4.67 4.73
N THR A 179 1.58 -5.08 4.46
CA THR A 179 0.40 -4.67 5.25
C THR A 179 -0.40 -5.88 5.70
N ALA A 180 -1.14 -5.71 6.79
CA ALA A 180 -2.22 -6.61 7.17
C ALA A 180 -3.48 -5.81 7.41
N GLY A 181 -4.64 -6.40 7.11
CA GLY A 181 -5.88 -5.66 7.21
C GLY A 181 -7.12 -6.53 7.29
N ILE A 182 -8.23 -5.82 7.36
CA ILE A 182 -9.57 -6.39 7.38
C ILE A 182 -10.45 -5.73 6.33
N LYS A 183 -11.42 -6.48 5.84
CA LYS A 183 -12.49 -5.98 4.99
C LYS A 183 -13.84 -6.31 5.64
N LEU A 184 -14.71 -5.32 5.72
CA LEU A 184 -16.09 -5.46 6.18
C LEU A 184 -17.04 -5.16 5.01
N GLY A 185 -17.93 -6.11 4.71
CA GLY A 185 -18.99 -5.96 3.71
C GLY A 185 -20.32 -5.54 4.36
N PHE A 186 -21.16 -4.81 3.60
CA PHE A 186 -22.47 -4.33 4.02
C PHE A 186 -23.51 -4.52 2.92
#